data_f9114a6726ee25e9bba423a1667d10dc
#
_entry.id   f9114a6726ee25e9bba423a1667d10dc
#
_cell.length_a   1.000
_cell.length_b   1.000
_cell.length_c   1.000
_cell.angle_alpha   90.00
_cell.angle_beta   90.00
_cell.angle_gamma   90.00
#
_symmetry.space_group_name_H-M   'P 1'
#
loop_
_entity.id
_entity.type
_entity.pdbx_description
1 polymer ?
#
loop_
_entity_poly.entity_id
_entity_poly.type
_entity_poly.pdbx_seq_one_letter_code
_entity_poly.pdbx_strand_id
1 'polypeptide(L)' 'MPSSKQRLEVWHGIRDKTSGGLRKSDLVKNKRGKIVSKRKSGQA' A
#
# COMPACT_ATOMS: atom_id res chain seq x y z
N MET A 1 -7.60 -13.00 1.50
CA MET A 1 -8.09 -11.70 1.94
C MET A 1 -7.09 -10.62 1.67
N PRO A 2 -7.53 -9.49 1.17
CA PRO A 2 -6.63 -8.39 0.95
C PRO A 2 -6.04 -7.90 2.27
N SER A 3 -4.79 -7.63 2.27
CA SER A 3 -4.07 -7.23 3.46
C SER A 3 -3.98 -5.72 3.55
N SER A 4 -5.11 -5.06 3.53
CA SER A 4 -5.10 -3.61 3.66
C SER A 4 -4.41 -3.20 4.96
N LYS A 5 -4.50 -4.03 5.97
CA LYS A 5 -3.80 -3.79 7.23
C LYS A 5 -2.29 -3.79 7.03
N GLN A 6 -1.78 -4.72 6.24
CA GLN A 6 -0.35 -4.76 5.96
C GLN A 6 0.11 -3.52 5.22
N ARG A 7 -0.69 -3.08 4.25
CA ARG A 7 -0.37 -1.86 3.51
C ARG A 7 -0.32 -0.65 4.44
N LEU A 8 -1.26 -0.57 5.36
CA LEU A 8 -1.26 0.52 6.34
C LEU A 8 -0.02 0.47 7.21
N GLU A 9 0.38 -0.69 7.64
CA GLU A 9 1.57 -0.84 8.47
C GLU A 9 2.81 -0.39 7.71
N VAL A 10 2.92 -0.77 6.45
CA VAL A 10 4.03 -0.32 5.63
C VAL A 10 3.98 1.19 5.43
N TRP A 11 2.79 1.71 5.18
CA TRP A 11 2.59 3.15 4.98
C TRP A 11 3.01 3.95 6.20
N HIS A 12 2.72 3.44 7.39
CA HIS A 12 3.07 4.10 8.63
C HIS A 12 4.52 3.85 9.07
N GLY A 13 5.22 3.01 8.34
CA GLY A 13 6.61 2.71 8.67
C GLY A 13 6.78 1.63 9.72
N ILE A 14 5.70 0.95 10.09
CA ILE A 14 5.76 -0.12 11.07
C ILE A 14 6.38 -1.38 10.46
N ARG A 15 6.28 -1.50 9.16
CA ARG A 15 6.71 -2.67 8.43
C ARG A 15 7.50 -2.24 7.21
N ASP A 16 8.52 -3.02 6.84
CA ASP A 16 9.35 -2.70 5.68
C ASP A 16 8.60 -2.87 4.36
N LYS A 17 7.83 -3.93 4.28
CA LYS A 17 7.09 -4.27 3.06
C LYS A 17 5.96 -5.21 3.41
N THR A 18 5.02 -5.35 2.49
CA THR A 18 3.95 -6.32 2.67
C THR A 18 4.44 -7.70 2.29
N SER A 19 3.63 -8.73 2.55
CA SER A 19 3.99 -10.10 2.18
C SER A 19 4.12 -10.24 0.66
N GLY A 20 3.48 -9.37 -0.09
CA GLY A 20 3.60 -9.35 -1.55
C GLY A 20 4.80 -8.57 -2.05
N GLY A 21 5.60 -7.99 -1.16
CA GLY A 21 6.78 -7.25 -1.55
C GLY A 21 6.55 -5.77 -1.82
N LEU A 22 5.40 -5.25 -1.45
CA LEU A 22 5.10 -3.83 -1.64
C LEU A 22 5.75 -3.01 -0.53
N ARG A 23 6.48 -1.98 -0.94
CA ARG A 23 7.13 -1.06 -0.01
C ARG A 23 6.34 0.24 0.07
N LYS A 24 6.72 1.09 1.02
CA LYS A 24 6.07 2.38 1.16
C LYS A 24 6.14 3.20 -0.13
N SER A 25 7.25 3.12 -0.83
CA SER A 25 7.41 3.84 -2.09
C SER A 25 6.48 3.30 -3.20
N ASP A 26 6.01 2.07 -3.03
CA ASP A 26 5.07 1.49 -3.97
C ASP A 26 3.62 1.75 -3.59
N LEU A 27 3.41 2.42 -2.47
CA LEU A 27 2.07 2.68 -1.97
C LEU A 27 1.68 4.13 -2.15
N VAL A 28 0.40 4.37 -2.28
CA VAL A 28 -0.13 5.72 -2.44
C VAL A 28 -1.53 5.76 -1.84
N LYS A 29 -1.88 6.91 -1.29
CA LYS A 29 -3.20 7.12 -0.72
C LYS A 29 -4.13 7.60 -1.82
N ASN A 30 -5.23 6.89 -2.04
CA ASN A 30 -6.18 7.25 -3.08
C ASN A 30 -7.19 8.28 -2.58
N LYS A 31 -8.14 8.65 -3.43
CA LYS A 31 -9.15 9.64 -3.10
C LYS A 31 -10.04 9.21 -1.94
N ARG A 32 -10.19 7.92 -1.76
CA ARG A 32 -11.01 7.39 -0.67
C ARG A 32 -10.27 7.33 0.66
N GLY A 33 -8.99 7.70 0.66
CA GLY A 33 -8.17 7.63 1.84
C GLY A 33 -7.59 6.25 2.12
N LYS A 34 -7.67 5.36 1.16
CA LYS A 34 -7.12 4.01 1.29
C LYS A 34 -5.73 3.93 0.72
N ILE A 35 -4.90 3.12 1.35
CA ILE A 35 -3.54 2.90 0.87
C ILE A 35 -3.58 1.77 -0.15
N VAL A 36 -3.15 2.08 -1.36
CA VAL A 36 -3.20 1.13 -2.48
C VAL A 36 -1.85 1.10 -3.17
N SER A 37 -1.65 0.09 -4.00
CA SER A 37 -0.44 -0.03 -4.78
C SER A 37 -0.41 1.03 -5.88
N LYS A 38 0.71 1.70 -6.02
CA LYS A 38 0.90 2.68 -7.08
C LYS A 38 0.64 2.09 -8.45
N ARG A 39 1.07 0.86 -8.64
CA ARG A 39 0.90 0.16 -9.89
C ARG A 39 -0.56 0.06 -10.28
N LYS A 40 -1.38 -0.33 -9.33
CA LYS A 40 -2.80 -0.46 -9.58
C LYS A 40 -3.46 0.89 -9.73
N SER A 41 -3.05 1.84 -8.92
CA SER A 41 -3.63 3.17 -8.94
C SER A 41 -3.28 3.93 -10.23
N GLY A 42 -2.11 3.66 -10.77
CA GLY A 42 -1.66 4.32 -11.98
C GLY A 42 -2.24 3.77 -13.27
N GLN A 43 -3.05 2.76 -13.15
CA GLN A 43 -3.70 2.16 -14.31
C GLN A 43 -5.00 2.90 -14.62
N ALA A 44 -4.93 3.79 -15.47
CA ALA A 44 -6.13 4.53 -15.85
C ALA A 44 -6.81 3.90 -17.04
#